data_71cef02d3e17f7b87251ee17bf1dd849
#
_entry.id   71cef02d3e17f7b87251ee17bf1dd849
#
_cell.length_a   1.000
_cell.length_b   1.000
_cell.length_c   1.000
_cell.angle_alpha   90.00
_cell.angle_beta   90.00
_cell.angle_gamma   90.00
#
_symmetry.space_group_name_H-M   'P 1'
#
loop_
_entity.id
_entity.type
_entity.pdbx_description
1 polymer ?
#
loop_
_entity_poly.entity_id
_entity_poly.type
_entity_poly.pdbx_seq_one_letter_code
_entity_poly.pdbx_strand_id
1 'polypeptide(L)'
;TMGLEAVVEEIREKGKKEAEKIRAESKQETDSILAAAGRRGGEIKLAAEAESAKQTAHIIDQEVSAANLLVKRELLNTQKALLDKVYETVLSEITALPESFHREAIKKLLSEAKKEISKGKIYCNSRDVAAVKAVISDNPEFAGFKVGNPVNIDGGILVEGDGGELQIDYSY
;
A
#
# COMPACT_ATOMS: atom_id res chain seq x y z
N THR A 1 -53.49 89.18 24.13
CA THR A 1 -52.50 88.80 23.10
C THR A 1 -51.38 87.86 23.63
N MET A 2 -51.25 87.78 24.99
CA MET A 2 -50.24 86.83 25.61
C MET A 2 -50.62 85.30 25.52
N GLY A 3 -51.88 84.99 25.23
CA GLY A 3 -52.32 83.58 25.22
C GLY A 3 -51.89 82.77 23.96
N LEU A 4 -51.84 83.45 22.80
CA LEU A 4 -51.51 82.75 21.55
C LEU A 4 -50.06 82.38 21.44
N GLU A 5 -49.14 83.27 21.86
CA GLU A 5 -47.71 83.06 21.89
C GLU A 5 -47.27 81.93 22.83
N ALA A 6 -47.98 81.85 24.03
CA ALA A 6 -47.71 80.77 24.97
C ALA A 6 -48.17 79.41 24.43
N VAL A 7 -49.26 79.33 23.68
CA VAL A 7 -49.76 78.09 23.05
C VAL A 7 -48.83 77.67 21.91
N VAL A 8 -48.31 78.61 21.12
CA VAL A 8 -47.36 78.35 20.05
C VAL A 8 -46.03 77.83 20.62
N GLU A 9 -45.54 78.39 21.72
CA GLU A 9 -44.29 77.93 22.36
C GLU A 9 -44.50 76.55 23.02
N GLU A 10 -45.64 76.28 23.63
CA GLU A 10 -45.99 74.98 24.14
C GLU A 10 -46.00 73.90 23.05
N ILE A 11 -46.57 74.16 21.89
CA ILE A 11 -46.58 73.28 20.73
C ILE A 11 -45.15 73.02 20.21
N ARG A 12 -44.37 74.11 20.16
CA ARG A 12 -42.93 73.96 19.73
C ARG A 12 -42.11 73.13 20.72
N GLU A 13 -42.29 73.34 22.02
CA GLU A 13 -41.65 72.55 23.06
C GLU A 13 -42.05 71.08 23.00
N LYS A 14 -43.38 70.80 22.86
CA LYS A 14 -43.88 69.43 22.66
C LYS A 14 -43.29 68.81 21.40
N GLY A 15 -43.21 69.52 20.29
CA GLY A 15 -42.61 69.07 19.04
C GLY A 15 -41.13 68.75 19.19
N LYS A 16 -40.36 69.57 19.89
CA LYS A 16 -38.99 69.34 20.22
C LYS A 16 -38.77 68.08 21.06
N LYS A 17 -39.54 67.97 22.12
CA LYS A 17 -39.44 66.76 22.99
C LYS A 17 -39.79 65.47 22.26
N GLU A 18 -40.79 65.50 21.40
CA GLU A 18 -41.12 64.31 20.58
C GLU A 18 -40.03 63.98 19.56
N ALA A 19 -39.48 65.03 18.92
CA ALA A 19 -38.37 64.83 18.01
C ALA A 19 -37.09 64.26 18.71
N GLU A 20 -36.80 64.76 19.92
CA GLU A 20 -35.68 64.26 20.74
C GLU A 20 -35.92 62.79 21.18
N LYS A 21 -37.17 62.45 21.56
CA LYS A 21 -37.54 61.10 21.89
C LYS A 21 -37.34 60.15 20.70
N ILE A 22 -37.86 60.51 19.53
CA ILE A 22 -37.72 59.71 18.31
C ILE A 22 -36.23 59.52 17.95
N ARG A 23 -35.41 60.59 18.07
CA ARG A 23 -33.99 60.47 17.84
C ARG A 23 -33.28 59.57 18.83
N ALA A 24 -33.64 59.63 20.11
CA ALA A 24 -33.06 58.76 21.14
C ALA A 24 -33.46 57.30 20.91
N GLU A 25 -34.71 57.01 20.60
CA GLU A 25 -35.22 55.67 20.29
C GLU A 25 -34.53 55.12 19.04
N SER A 26 -34.44 55.92 17.95
CA SER A 26 -33.74 55.53 16.71
C SER A 26 -32.27 55.27 16.94
N LYS A 27 -31.59 56.06 17.75
CA LYS A 27 -30.19 55.83 18.12
C LYS A 27 -30.02 54.53 18.89
N GLN A 28 -30.88 54.29 19.88
CA GLN A 28 -30.86 53.05 20.67
C GLN A 28 -31.08 51.81 19.79
N GLU A 29 -32.02 51.88 18.86
CA GLU A 29 -32.28 50.79 17.91
C GLU A 29 -31.08 50.57 16.96
N THR A 30 -30.52 51.65 16.42
CA THR A 30 -29.29 51.56 15.58
C THR A 30 -28.12 50.96 16.33
N ASP A 31 -27.85 51.40 17.56
CA ASP A 31 -26.78 50.87 18.38
C ASP A 31 -26.99 49.38 18.70
N SER A 32 -28.24 48.99 18.94
CA SER A 32 -28.61 47.58 19.16
C SER A 32 -28.37 46.73 17.93
N ILE A 33 -28.78 47.20 16.76
CA ILE A 33 -28.56 46.51 15.48
C ILE A 33 -27.07 46.37 15.20
N LEU A 34 -26.27 47.42 15.36
CA LEU A 34 -24.84 47.40 15.16
C LEU A 34 -24.12 46.42 16.14
N ALA A 35 -24.54 46.44 17.41
CA ALA A 35 -24.00 45.55 18.41
C ALA A 35 -24.33 44.06 18.08
N ALA A 36 -25.57 43.80 17.66
CA ALA A 36 -25.98 42.45 17.23
C ALA A 36 -25.19 41.97 15.98
N ALA A 37 -25.04 42.87 15.01
CA ALA A 37 -24.25 42.58 13.80
C ALA A 37 -22.78 42.30 14.14
N GLY A 38 -22.20 43.11 15.05
CA GLY A 38 -20.84 42.89 15.54
C GLY A 38 -20.64 41.54 16.24
N ARG A 39 -21.55 41.18 17.12
CA ARG A 39 -21.52 39.84 17.76
C ARG A 39 -21.63 38.72 16.75
N ARG A 40 -22.60 38.80 15.84
CA ARG A 40 -22.76 37.79 14.79
C ARG A 40 -21.55 37.69 13.86
N GLY A 41 -20.94 38.80 13.51
CA GLY A 41 -19.68 38.82 12.74
C GLY A 41 -18.54 38.15 13.50
N GLY A 42 -18.41 38.40 14.79
CA GLY A 42 -17.44 37.74 15.66
C GLY A 42 -17.64 36.21 15.76
N GLU A 43 -18.90 35.79 15.93
CA GLU A 43 -19.26 34.37 15.96
C GLU A 43 -18.93 33.64 14.65
N ILE A 44 -19.25 34.27 13.52
CA ILE A 44 -18.95 33.74 12.18
C ILE A 44 -17.40 33.62 12.00
N LYS A 45 -16.65 34.63 12.40
CA LYS A 45 -15.19 34.61 12.32
C LYS A 45 -14.59 33.49 13.16
N LEU A 46 -15.00 33.35 14.40
CA LEU A 46 -14.54 32.29 15.30
C LEU A 46 -14.90 30.90 14.75
N ALA A 47 -16.11 30.71 14.26
CA ALA A 47 -16.53 29.45 13.64
C ALA A 47 -15.69 29.11 12.40
N ALA A 48 -15.41 30.12 11.54
CA ALA A 48 -14.57 29.92 10.37
C ALA A 48 -13.13 29.59 10.73
N GLU A 49 -12.56 30.24 11.73
CA GLU A 49 -11.20 29.94 12.24
C GLU A 49 -11.12 28.53 12.82
N ALA A 50 -12.12 28.09 13.61
CA ALA A 50 -12.18 26.75 14.16
C ALA A 50 -12.30 25.69 13.08
N GLU A 51 -13.16 25.89 12.09
CA GLU A 51 -13.31 24.96 10.97
C GLU A 51 -12.05 24.90 10.11
N SER A 52 -11.41 26.02 9.84
CA SER A 52 -10.14 26.09 9.11
C SER A 52 -9.03 25.32 9.86
N ALA A 53 -8.92 25.49 11.18
CA ALA A 53 -7.94 24.76 11.99
C ALA A 53 -8.19 23.24 11.94
N LYS A 54 -9.46 22.83 12.03
CA LYS A 54 -9.84 21.41 11.93
C LYS A 54 -9.50 20.82 10.56
N GLN A 55 -9.82 21.52 9.48
CA GLN A 55 -9.50 21.09 8.12
C GLN A 55 -7.99 20.99 7.90
N THR A 56 -7.22 21.98 8.40
CA THR A 56 -5.76 21.97 8.32
C THR A 56 -5.16 20.78 9.04
N ALA A 57 -5.61 20.48 10.26
CA ALA A 57 -5.17 19.31 11.01
C ALA A 57 -5.47 18.01 10.25
N HIS A 58 -6.66 17.90 9.68
CA HIS A 58 -7.05 16.74 8.87
C HIS A 58 -6.18 16.55 7.63
N ILE A 59 -5.87 17.63 6.90
CA ILE A 59 -4.99 17.59 5.73
C ILE A 59 -3.58 17.15 6.15
N ILE A 60 -3.05 17.69 7.24
CA ILE A 60 -1.72 17.28 7.75
C ILE A 60 -1.70 15.78 8.08
N ASP A 61 -2.72 15.27 8.78
CA ASP A 61 -2.81 13.85 9.11
C ASP A 61 -2.90 12.96 7.86
N GLN A 62 -3.65 13.38 6.85
CA GLN A 62 -3.74 12.67 5.58
C GLN A 62 -2.39 12.64 4.85
N GLU A 63 -1.70 13.78 4.77
CA GLU A 63 -0.41 13.87 4.09
C GLU A 63 0.68 13.05 4.81
N VAL A 64 0.73 13.10 6.13
CA VAL A 64 1.66 12.28 6.92
C VAL A 64 1.37 10.79 6.73
N SER A 65 0.09 10.39 6.73
CA SER A 65 -0.30 9.00 6.51
C SER A 65 0.06 8.53 5.10
N ALA A 66 -0.18 9.36 4.09
CA ALA A 66 0.20 9.08 2.71
C ALA A 66 1.72 8.94 2.55
N ALA A 67 2.50 9.85 3.15
CA ALA A 67 3.96 9.79 3.14
C ALA A 67 4.49 8.51 3.80
N ASN A 68 3.94 8.13 4.95
CA ASN A 68 4.31 6.89 5.63
C ASN A 68 4.00 5.65 4.80
N LEU A 69 2.87 5.65 4.07
CA LEU A 69 2.51 4.54 3.17
C LEU A 69 3.49 4.44 1.99
N LEU A 70 3.90 5.57 1.41
CA LEU A 70 4.90 5.60 0.35
C LEU A 70 6.25 5.04 0.83
N VAL A 71 6.72 5.44 2.02
CA VAL A 71 7.97 4.94 2.60
C VAL A 71 7.91 3.43 2.83
N LYS A 72 6.81 2.93 3.40
CA LYS A 72 6.62 1.48 3.60
C LYS A 72 6.64 0.70 2.29
N ARG A 73 5.97 1.22 1.26
CA ARG A 73 5.95 0.59 -0.07
C ARG A 73 7.34 0.55 -0.69
N GLU A 74 8.10 1.64 -0.60
CA GLU A 74 9.46 1.71 -1.13
C GLU A 74 10.40 0.75 -0.40
N LEU A 75 10.27 0.66 0.93
CA LEU A 75 11.03 -0.30 1.73
C LEU A 75 10.74 -1.74 1.31
N LEU A 76 9.46 -2.11 1.16
CA LEU A 76 9.07 -3.45 0.74
C LEU A 76 9.55 -3.77 -0.69
N ASN A 77 9.48 -2.82 -1.61
CA ASN A 77 9.98 -2.99 -2.96
C ASN A 77 11.50 -3.21 -2.97
N THR A 78 12.23 -2.44 -2.17
CA THR A 78 13.69 -2.58 -2.04
C THR A 78 14.07 -3.93 -1.42
N GLN A 79 13.35 -4.37 -0.38
CA GLN A 79 13.55 -5.69 0.22
C GLN A 79 13.29 -6.81 -0.78
N LYS A 80 12.20 -6.71 -1.56
CA LYS A 80 11.90 -7.68 -2.61
C LYS A 80 13.00 -7.71 -3.67
N ALA A 81 13.41 -6.56 -4.18
CA ALA A 81 14.47 -6.49 -5.19
C ALA A 81 15.80 -7.09 -4.68
N LEU A 82 16.13 -6.88 -3.41
CA LEU A 82 17.30 -7.48 -2.79
C LEU A 82 17.19 -9.00 -2.71
N LEU A 83 16.05 -9.51 -2.29
CA LEU A 83 15.80 -10.97 -2.23
C LEU A 83 15.87 -11.61 -3.62
N ASP A 84 15.25 -11.00 -4.62
CA ASP A 84 15.29 -11.47 -6.01
C ASP A 84 16.75 -11.52 -6.51
N LYS A 85 17.55 -10.48 -6.22
CA LYS A 85 18.97 -10.45 -6.60
C LYS A 85 19.80 -11.53 -5.89
N VAL A 86 19.55 -11.77 -4.61
CA VAL A 86 20.20 -12.85 -3.87
C VAL A 86 19.84 -14.21 -4.47
N TYR A 87 18.56 -14.41 -4.77
CA TYR A 87 18.08 -15.65 -5.38
C TYR A 87 18.73 -15.90 -6.75
N GLU A 88 18.73 -14.91 -7.63
CA GLU A 88 19.39 -14.99 -8.95
C GLU A 88 20.89 -15.29 -8.83
N THR A 89 21.57 -14.65 -7.86
CA THR A 89 22.99 -14.88 -7.62
C THR A 89 23.24 -16.31 -7.17
N VAL A 90 22.46 -16.83 -6.23
CA VAL A 90 22.57 -18.20 -5.73
C VAL A 90 22.32 -19.22 -6.86
N LEU A 91 21.27 -19.03 -7.66
CA LEU A 91 21.02 -19.88 -8.82
C LEU A 91 22.19 -19.88 -9.81
N SER A 92 22.70 -18.69 -10.12
CA SER A 92 23.86 -18.56 -11.01
C SER A 92 25.09 -19.28 -10.46
N GLU A 93 25.37 -19.16 -9.18
CA GLU A 93 26.50 -19.85 -8.53
C GLU A 93 26.31 -21.38 -8.51
N ILE A 94 25.08 -21.85 -8.18
CA ILE A 94 24.80 -23.30 -8.21
C ILE A 94 24.96 -23.86 -9.62
N THR A 95 24.45 -23.18 -10.64
CA THR A 95 24.55 -23.65 -12.03
C THR A 95 26.00 -23.65 -12.55
N ALA A 96 26.88 -22.80 -12.00
CA ALA A 96 28.28 -22.72 -12.32
C ALA A 96 29.16 -23.76 -11.59
N LEU A 97 28.59 -24.53 -10.65
CA LEU A 97 29.32 -25.57 -9.94
C LEU A 97 29.85 -26.68 -10.91
N PRO A 98 30.94 -27.37 -10.56
CA PRO A 98 31.51 -28.42 -11.39
C PRO A 98 30.52 -29.56 -11.69
N GLU A 99 30.66 -30.21 -12.84
CA GLU A 99 29.83 -31.35 -13.25
C GLU A 99 29.78 -32.47 -12.19
N SER A 100 30.89 -32.68 -11.46
CA SER A 100 30.96 -33.64 -10.36
C SER A 100 29.94 -33.38 -9.27
N PHE A 101 29.71 -32.10 -8.96
CA PHE A 101 28.68 -31.69 -7.98
C PHE A 101 27.27 -32.04 -8.48
N HIS A 102 26.96 -31.67 -9.73
CA HIS A 102 25.66 -31.96 -10.33
C HIS A 102 25.40 -33.47 -10.40
N ARG A 103 26.41 -34.24 -10.74
CA ARG A 103 26.33 -35.72 -10.77
C ARG A 103 26.02 -36.31 -9.38
N GLU A 104 26.71 -35.84 -8.35
CA GLU A 104 26.41 -36.27 -6.96
C GLU A 104 25.04 -35.84 -6.48
N ALA A 105 24.63 -34.62 -6.79
CA ALA A 105 23.29 -34.09 -6.48
C ALA A 105 22.22 -34.95 -7.16
N ILE A 106 22.34 -35.21 -8.46
CA ILE A 106 21.40 -36.05 -9.22
C ILE A 106 21.32 -37.45 -8.61
N LYS A 107 22.44 -38.05 -8.22
CA LYS A 107 22.46 -39.36 -7.57
C LYS A 107 21.67 -39.37 -6.27
N LYS A 108 21.82 -38.35 -5.42
CA LYS A 108 21.07 -38.19 -4.17
C LYS A 108 19.58 -38.01 -4.44
N LEU A 109 19.22 -37.14 -5.38
CA LEU A 109 17.84 -36.87 -5.75
C LEU A 109 17.15 -38.13 -6.30
N LEU A 110 17.84 -38.90 -7.13
CA LEU A 110 17.33 -40.19 -7.63
C LEU A 110 17.16 -41.22 -6.52
N SER A 111 18.06 -41.25 -5.54
CA SER A 111 17.92 -42.12 -4.38
C SER A 111 16.68 -41.78 -3.54
N GLU A 112 16.37 -40.49 -3.40
CA GLU A 112 15.13 -40.06 -2.71
C GLU A 112 13.89 -40.38 -3.56
N ALA A 113 13.91 -40.06 -4.86
CA ALA A 113 12.81 -40.35 -5.77
C ALA A 113 12.47 -41.85 -5.83
N LYS A 114 13.49 -42.71 -5.76
CA LYS A 114 13.30 -44.17 -5.78
C LYS A 114 12.52 -44.72 -4.60
N LYS A 115 12.49 -44.02 -3.47
CA LYS A 115 11.68 -44.43 -2.30
C LYS A 115 10.19 -44.39 -2.59
N GLU A 116 9.78 -43.47 -3.49
CA GLU A 116 8.39 -43.23 -3.85
C GLU A 116 8.01 -43.83 -5.22
N ILE A 117 8.95 -43.78 -6.17
CA ILE A 117 8.78 -44.21 -7.57
C ILE A 117 9.82 -45.27 -7.89
N SER A 118 9.38 -46.53 -8.09
CA SER A 118 10.28 -47.64 -8.40
C SER A 118 10.74 -47.66 -9.86
N LYS A 119 9.93 -47.16 -10.79
CA LYS A 119 10.18 -47.10 -12.24
C LYS A 119 9.53 -45.86 -12.85
N GLY A 120 10.19 -45.27 -13.83
CA GLY A 120 9.61 -44.09 -14.47
C GLY A 120 10.57 -43.37 -15.40
N LYS A 121 10.18 -42.15 -15.75
CA LYS A 121 10.97 -41.25 -16.60
C LYS A 121 11.56 -40.12 -15.77
N ILE A 122 12.77 -39.75 -16.10
CA ILE A 122 13.50 -38.63 -15.48
C ILE A 122 13.65 -37.55 -16.52
N TYR A 123 13.23 -36.35 -16.17
CA TYR A 123 13.41 -35.15 -16.98
C TYR A 123 14.44 -34.26 -16.30
N CYS A 124 15.33 -33.67 -17.07
CA CYS A 124 16.35 -32.74 -16.62
C CYS A 124 16.60 -31.69 -17.70
N ASN A 125 17.41 -30.71 -17.41
CA ASN A 125 17.82 -29.76 -18.45
C ASN A 125 18.76 -30.41 -19.46
N SER A 126 18.99 -29.76 -20.60
CA SER A 126 19.83 -30.26 -21.68
C SER A 126 21.29 -30.47 -21.25
N ARG A 127 21.82 -29.68 -20.32
CA ARG A 127 23.16 -29.76 -19.80
C ARG A 127 23.38 -31.05 -18.98
N ASP A 128 22.39 -31.43 -18.19
CA ASP A 128 22.53 -32.50 -17.19
C ASP A 128 22.15 -33.87 -17.74
N VAL A 129 21.64 -33.98 -18.97
CA VAL A 129 21.26 -35.25 -19.62
C VAL A 129 22.41 -36.30 -19.58
N ALA A 130 23.61 -35.89 -19.89
CA ALA A 130 24.79 -36.79 -19.87
C ALA A 130 25.08 -37.29 -18.45
N ALA A 131 24.97 -36.39 -17.44
CA ALA A 131 25.19 -36.74 -16.05
C ALA A 131 24.12 -37.71 -15.53
N VAL A 132 22.83 -37.46 -15.86
CA VAL A 132 21.71 -38.37 -15.49
C VAL A 132 21.90 -39.75 -16.12
N LYS A 133 22.24 -39.83 -17.39
CA LYS A 133 22.53 -41.12 -18.08
C LYS A 133 23.68 -41.88 -17.42
N ALA A 134 24.77 -41.16 -17.09
CA ALA A 134 25.91 -41.76 -16.42
C ALA A 134 25.56 -42.31 -15.03
N VAL A 135 24.79 -41.53 -14.23
CA VAL A 135 24.36 -41.97 -12.90
C VAL A 135 23.47 -43.21 -12.97
N ILE A 136 22.55 -43.30 -13.95
CA ILE A 136 21.71 -44.49 -14.15
C ILE A 136 22.57 -45.70 -14.57
N SER A 137 23.52 -45.52 -15.48
CA SER A 137 24.40 -46.59 -15.98
C SER A 137 25.33 -47.12 -14.90
N ASP A 138 25.90 -46.24 -14.09
CA ASP A 138 26.86 -46.58 -13.05
C ASP A 138 26.22 -47.18 -11.79
N ASN A 139 24.91 -47.07 -11.64
CA ASN A 139 24.19 -47.56 -10.47
C ASN A 139 23.01 -48.47 -10.88
N PRO A 140 23.21 -49.81 -10.83
CA PRO A 140 22.16 -50.78 -11.22
C PRO A 140 20.83 -50.60 -10.49
N GLU A 141 20.86 -49.99 -9.34
CA GLU A 141 19.65 -49.72 -8.53
C GLU A 141 18.71 -48.72 -9.23
N PHE A 142 19.16 -47.94 -10.20
CA PHE A 142 18.37 -46.99 -10.98
C PHE A 142 17.93 -47.53 -12.35
N ALA A 143 18.15 -48.81 -12.63
CA ALA A 143 17.84 -49.43 -13.93
C ALA A 143 16.38 -49.34 -14.35
N GLY A 144 15.45 -49.08 -13.39
CA GLY A 144 14.02 -48.84 -13.66
C GLY A 144 13.70 -47.46 -14.25
N PHE A 145 14.66 -46.55 -14.25
CA PHE A 145 14.44 -45.21 -14.72
C PHE A 145 14.94 -45.02 -16.14
N LYS A 146 14.23 -44.24 -16.94
CA LYS A 146 14.63 -43.86 -18.31
C LYS A 146 14.68 -42.32 -18.40
N VAL A 147 15.65 -41.81 -19.14
CA VAL A 147 15.75 -40.37 -19.40
C VAL A 147 14.75 -39.96 -20.44
N GLY A 148 13.90 -38.99 -20.11
CA GLY A 148 12.94 -38.38 -21.02
C GLY A 148 13.55 -37.23 -21.85
N ASN A 149 12.70 -36.47 -22.51
CA ASN A 149 13.12 -35.29 -23.24
C ASN A 149 13.59 -34.21 -22.28
N PRO A 150 14.59 -33.39 -22.67
CA PRO A 150 15.03 -32.28 -21.84
C PRO A 150 13.90 -31.28 -21.59
N VAL A 151 13.85 -30.74 -20.38
CA VAL A 151 12.90 -29.71 -19.95
C VAL A 151 13.63 -28.42 -19.56
N ASN A 152 12.91 -27.32 -19.57
CA ASN A 152 13.49 -26.03 -19.26
C ASN A 152 13.44 -25.79 -17.74
N ILE A 153 14.48 -26.30 -17.04
CA ILE A 153 14.74 -26.09 -15.62
C ILE A 153 16.20 -25.67 -15.43
N ASP A 154 16.51 -24.94 -14.36
CA ASP A 154 17.87 -24.46 -14.10
C ASP A 154 18.80 -25.58 -13.64
N GLY A 155 18.27 -26.57 -12.95
CA GLY A 155 18.97 -27.78 -12.53
C GLY A 155 18.06 -28.73 -11.78
N GLY A 156 18.63 -29.85 -11.30
CA GLY A 156 17.85 -30.90 -10.64
C GLY A 156 17.15 -31.83 -11.62
N ILE A 157 16.15 -32.54 -11.14
CA ILE A 157 15.40 -33.54 -11.90
C ILE A 157 13.88 -33.49 -11.60
N LEU A 158 13.09 -33.84 -12.61
CA LEU A 158 11.67 -34.20 -12.46
C LEU A 158 11.55 -35.70 -12.68
N VAL A 159 10.86 -36.40 -11.81
CA VAL A 159 10.66 -37.83 -11.91
C VAL A 159 9.18 -38.14 -12.05
N GLU A 160 8.81 -38.84 -13.12
CA GLU A 160 7.45 -39.26 -13.41
C GLU A 160 7.36 -40.81 -13.38
N GLY A 161 6.46 -41.34 -12.58
CA GLY A 161 6.20 -42.78 -12.51
C GLY A 161 5.59 -43.33 -13.80
N ASP A 162 5.81 -44.61 -14.09
CA ASP A 162 5.33 -45.27 -15.32
C ASP A 162 3.82 -45.16 -15.55
N GLY A 163 3.01 -44.95 -14.50
CA GLY A 163 1.56 -44.73 -14.61
C GLY A 163 1.16 -43.28 -14.91
N GLY A 164 2.09 -42.35 -14.85
CA GLY A 164 1.81 -40.91 -15.00
C GLY A 164 1.02 -40.29 -13.83
N GLU A 165 0.66 -41.08 -12.81
CA GLU A 165 -0.14 -40.62 -11.66
C GLU A 165 0.69 -39.89 -10.61
N LEU A 166 1.98 -40.16 -10.52
CA LEU A 166 2.90 -39.58 -9.55
C LEU A 166 4.06 -38.88 -10.26
N GLN A 167 4.22 -37.62 -9.97
CA GLN A 167 5.35 -36.81 -10.43
C GLN A 167 6.00 -36.14 -9.23
N ILE A 168 7.31 -36.23 -9.14
CA ILE A 168 8.12 -35.59 -8.10
C ILE A 168 9.00 -34.54 -8.75
N ASP A 169 8.95 -33.33 -8.23
CA ASP A 169 9.75 -32.20 -8.69
C ASP A 169 10.89 -31.93 -7.70
N TYR A 170 12.11 -32.18 -8.13
CA TYR A 170 13.36 -31.87 -7.44
C TYR A 170 14.21 -30.88 -8.25
N SER A 171 13.55 -29.96 -8.96
CA SER A 171 14.25 -28.88 -9.67
C SER A 171 14.59 -27.72 -8.74
N TYR A 172 15.56 -26.92 -9.13
CA TYR A 172 15.95 -25.68 -8.46
C TYR A 172 16.18 -24.57 -9.48
#